data_9002474c265fc9c30918850c167a07ce
#
_entry.id   9002474c265fc9c30918850c167a07ce
#
_cell.length_a   1.000
_cell.length_b   1.000
_cell.length_c   1.000
_cell.angle_alpha   90.00
_cell.angle_beta   90.00
_cell.angle_gamma   90.00
#
_symmetry.space_group_name_H-M   'P 1'
#
loop_
_entity.id
_entity.type
_entity.pdbx_description
1 polymer ?
#
loop_
_entity_poly.entity_id
_entity_poly.type
_entity_poly.pdbx_seq_one_letter_code
_entity_poly.pdbx_strand_id
1 'polypeptide(L)'
;VSAAIIMGTGMQPQTRLTMARILGSIQKVLFGPEYVSKLMDKMAFGKYNDRIENCKTDTDWLSRDPERVDRYRKDPMCGFVFTVNGFLTLTELTTRLNRNENIARVPKDLPVLMISGTADPVGDYGAGVRKAYDSLNGVGVKNIRLKLYEGARHELLNETNRDEVMQDIYDW
;
A
#
# COMPACT_ATOMS: atom_id res chain seq x y z
N VAL A 1 -6.77 14.43 -15.69
CA VAL A 1 -5.51 13.69 -15.46
C VAL A 1 -5.03 13.16 -16.78
N SER A 2 -3.76 13.46 -17.14
CA SER A 2 -3.16 13.06 -18.44
C SER A 2 -2.48 11.70 -18.37
N ALA A 3 -2.00 11.28 -17.21
CA ALA A 3 -1.39 9.99 -16.92
C ALA A 3 -1.44 9.70 -15.41
N ALA A 4 -1.22 8.45 -15.00
CA ALA A 4 -1.17 8.06 -13.60
C ALA A 4 0.01 7.12 -13.31
N ILE A 5 0.76 7.43 -12.25
CA ILE A 5 1.77 6.53 -11.69
C ILE A 5 1.25 6.03 -10.35
N ILE A 6 1.11 4.72 -10.22
CA ILE A 6 0.62 4.06 -9.00
C ILE A 6 1.79 3.28 -8.40
N MET A 7 2.23 3.71 -7.22
CA MET A 7 3.41 3.18 -6.53
C MET A 7 3.02 2.50 -5.23
N GLY A 8 3.58 1.33 -4.93
CA GLY A 8 3.42 0.63 -3.65
C GLY A 8 1.97 0.24 -3.34
N THR A 9 1.18 -0.09 -4.35
CA THR A 9 -0.23 -0.47 -4.18
C THR A 9 -0.43 -1.96 -4.06
N GLY A 10 -1.65 -2.38 -3.68
CA GLY A 10 -2.06 -3.78 -3.69
C GLY A 10 -3.54 -3.95 -3.44
N MET A 11 -4.12 -5.02 -3.97
CA MET A 11 -5.52 -5.39 -3.69
C MET A 11 -5.59 -6.28 -2.46
N GLN A 12 -6.24 -5.80 -1.42
CA GLN A 12 -6.46 -6.56 -0.20
C GLN A 12 -7.66 -7.54 -0.35
N PRO A 13 -7.60 -8.76 0.22
CA PRO A 13 -8.72 -9.69 0.21
C PRO A 13 -9.95 -9.10 0.90
N GLN A 14 -11.13 -9.29 0.31
CA GLN A 14 -12.39 -8.78 0.84
C GLN A 14 -12.69 -9.30 2.26
N THR A 15 -12.29 -10.53 2.56
CA THR A 15 -12.44 -11.11 3.91
C THR A 15 -11.68 -10.31 4.96
N ARG A 16 -10.42 -9.89 4.65
CA ARG A 16 -9.60 -9.07 5.57
C ARG A 16 -10.26 -7.71 5.80
N LEU A 17 -10.76 -7.05 4.74
CA LEU A 17 -11.45 -5.76 4.84
C LEU A 17 -12.74 -5.88 5.66
N THR A 18 -13.51 -6.95 5.47
CA THR A 18 -14.73 -7.21 6.26
C THR A 18 -14.42 -7.40 7.74
N MET A 19 -13.38 -8.17 8.08
CA MET A 19 -12.95 -8.37 9.47
C MET A 19 -12.48 -7.05 10.10
N ALA A 20 -11.70 -6.26 9.39
CA ALA A 20 -11.24 -4.94 9.87
C ALA A 20 -12.44 -4.01 10.14
N ARG A 21 -13.44 -4.00 9.26
CA ARG A 21 -14.66 -3.20 9.44
C ARG A 21 -15.47 -3.65 10.66
N ILE A 22 -15.66 -4.96 10.85
CA ILE A 22 -16.40 -5.50 12.01
C ILE A 22 -15.69 -5.10 13.31
N LEU A 23 -14.38 -5.39 13.41
CA LEU A 23 -13.60 -5.06 14.60
C LEU A 23 -13.59 -3.55 14.89
N GLY A 24 -13.35 -2.75 13.86
CA GLY A 24 -13.35 -1.29 14.01
C GLY A 24 -14.72 -0.75 14.44
N SER A 25 -15.82 -1.31 13.92
CA SER A 25 -17.18 -0.93 14.33
C SER A 25 -17.45 -1.27 15.79
N ILE A 26 -17.03 -2.43 16.25
CA ILE A 26 -17.15 -2.83 17.67
C ILE A 26 -16.34 -1.87 18.55
N GLN A 27 -15.07 -1.61 18.22
CA GLN A 27 -14.23 -0.69 18.99
C GLN A 27 -14.78 0.75 18.97
N LYS A 28 -15.35 1.20 17.86
CA LYS A 28 -15.99 2.51 17.78
C LYS A 28 -17.16 2.66 18.77
N VAL A 29 -17.96 1.61 18.92
CA VAL A 29 -19.09 1.61 19.87
C VAL A 29 -18.59 1.57 21.33
N LEU A 30 -17.56 0.78 21.61
CA LEU A 30 -17.06 0.57 22.97
C LEU A 30 -16.18 1.70 23.48
N PHE A 31 -15.34 2.28 22.62
CA PHE A 31 -14.25 3.21 22.98
C PHE A 31 -14.35 4.57 22.30
N GLY A 32 -15.26 4.73 21.36
CA GLY A 32 -15.42 5.96 20.59
C GLY A 32 -14.56 6.02 19.31
N PRO A 33 -14.86 6.97 18.40
CA PRO A 33 -14.19 7.10 17.10
C PRO A 33 -12.72 7.53 17.18
N GLU A 34 -12.37 8.30 18.21
CA GLU A 34 -11.03 8.87 18.41
C GLU A 34 -10.08 7.90 19.17
N TYR A 35 -10.56 6.74 19.58
CA TYR A 35 -9.74 5.75 20.24
C TYR A 35 -8.59 5.28 19.35
N VAL A 36 -7.35 5.42 19.81
CA VAL A 36 -6.13 4.97 19.12
C VAL A 36 -6.01 3.46 19.24
N SER A 37 -6.22 2.72 18.16
CA SER A 37 -6.34 1.26 18.20
C SER A 37 -5.04 0.54 17.86
N LYS A 38 -4.24 0.24 18.88
CA LYS A 38 -3.05 -0.62 18.74
C LYS A 38 -3.38 -2.03 18.23
N LEU A 39 -4.59 -2.53 18.49
CA LEU A 39 -5.03 -3.84 17.99
C LEU A 39 -5.22 -3.82 16.48
N MET A 40 -5.91 -2.80 15.95
CA MET A 40 -6.10 -2.66 14.50
C MET A 40 -4.75 -2.40 13.80
N ASP A 41 -3.89 -1.60 14.41
CA ASP A 41 -2.54 -1.34 13.94
C ASP A 41 -1.73 -2.63 13.79
N LYS A 42 -1.68 -3.45 14.85
CA LYS A 42 -1.00 -4.75 14.83
C LYS A 42 -1.58 -5.70 13.79
N MET A 43 -2.90 -5.69 13.60
CA MET A 43 -3.55 -6.52 12.57
C MET A 43 -3.25 -6.02 11.14
N ALA A 44 -3.15 -4.72 10.94
CA ALA A 44 -2.88 -4.12 9.63
C ALA A 44 -1.39 -4.24 9.23
N PHE A 45 -0.48 -3.92 10.14
CA PHE A 45 0.94 -3.72 9.84
C PHE A 45 1.88 -4.68 10.58
N GLY A 46 1.43 -5.35 11.63
CA GLY A 46 2.28 -6.11 12.54
C GLY A 46 3.05 -7.30 11.93
N LYS A 47 2.71 -7.68 10.68
CA LYS A 47 3.40 -8.75 9.93
C LYS A 47 4.27 -8.25 8.78
N TYR A 48 4.41 -6.94 8.61
CA TYR A 48 5.09 -6.38 7.44
C TYR A 48 6.60 -6.65 7.42
N ASN A 49 7.18 -6.88 8.61
CA ASN A 49 8.60 -7.25 8.71
C ASN A 49 8.89 -8.76 8.74
N ASP A 50 7.86 -9.62 8.73
CA ASP A 50 8.03 -11.08 8.94
C ASP A 50 8.99 -11.76 7.93
N ARG A 51 9.15 -11.19 6.74
CA ARG A 51 10.05 -11.71 5.70
C ARG A 51 11.37 -10.94 5.57
N ILE A 52 11.66 -10.03 6.50
CA ILE A 52 12.88 -9.24 6.48
C ILE A 52 13.91 -9.92 7.37
N GLU A 53 14.97 -10.45 6.76
CA GLU A 53 16.11 -10.97 7.49
C GLU A 53 16.84 -9.84 8.22
N ASN A 54 17.26 -10.12 9.46
CA ASN A 54 17.98 -9.15 10.32
C ASN A 54 17.22 -7.81 10.51
N CYS A 55 15.89 -7.87 10.62
CA CYS A 55 15.04 -6.72 10.89
C CYS A 55 15.52 -5.99 12.17
N LYS A 56 15.75 -4.68 12.06
CA LYS A 56 16.28 -3.85 13.16
C LYS A 56 15.20 -2.97 13.79
N THR A 57 14.18 -2.62 13.02
CA THR A 57 13.13 -1.69 13.45
C THR A 57 11.76 -2.20 13.00
N ASP A 58 10.70 -1.68 13.60
CA ASP A 58 9.32 -1.98 13.25
C ASP A 58 8.88 -1.44 11.88
N THR A 59 9.69 -0.57 11.27
CA THR A 59 9.42 0.11 10.00
C THR A 59 10.40 -0.25 8.88
N ASP A 60 11.21 -1.29 9.05
CA ASP A 60 12.15 -1.73 8.01
C ASP A 60 11.48 -2.11 6.69
N TRP A 61 10.20 -2.50 6.73
CA TRP A 61 9.41 -2.81 5.55
C TRP A 61 9.24 -1.62 4.58
N LEU A 62 9.57 -0.40 5.00
CA LEU A 62 9.47 0.79 4.16
C LEU A 62 10.58 0.84 3.10
N SER A 63 11.83 0.59 3.50
CA SER A 63 13.00 0.71 2.62
C SER A 63 14.17 -0.14 3.10
N ARG A 64 15.06 -0.53 2.17
CA ARG A 64 16.36 -1.14 2.47
C ARG A 64 17.40 -0.10 2.90
N ASP A 65 17.16 1.19 2.66
CA ASP A 65 18.03 2.28 3.05
C ASP A 65 17.78 2.64 4.54
N PRO A 66 18.71 2.32 5.46
CA PRO A 66 18.50 2.54 6.89
C PRO A 66 18.42 4.03 7.25
N GLU A 67 19.04 4.93 6.49
CA GLU A 67 18.96 6.37 6.75
C GLU A 67 17.54 6.89 6.46
N ARG A 68 16.87 6.34 5.44
CA ARG A 68 15.49 6.68 5.11
C ARG A 68 14.51 6.16 6.15
N VAL A 69 14.71 4.92 6.62
CA VAL A 69 13.93 4.35 7.72
C VAL A 69 14.11 5.17 9.00
N ASP A 70 15.33 5.54 9.34
CA ASP A 70 15.64 6.38 10.50
C ASP A 70 15.00 7.78 10.40
N ARG A 71 15.02 8.38 9.21
CA ARG A 71 14.34 9.68 8.98
C ARG A 71 12.84 9.57 9.21
N TYR A 72 12.18 8.55 8.64
CA TYR A 72 10.76 8.28 8.88
C TYR A 72 10.44 8.15 10.36
N ARG A 73 11.24 7.39 11.12
CA ARG A 73 11.02 7.16 12.55
C ARG A 73 11.23 8.40 13.42
N LYS A 74 12.07 9.33 12.98
CA LYS A 74 12.33 10.60 13.68
C LYS A 74 11.34 11.70 13.33
N ASP A 75 10.58 11.53 12.27
CA ASP A 75 9.60 12.52 11.82
C ASP A 75 8.31 12.41 12.68
N PRO A 76 7.93 13.46 13.44
CA PRO A 76 6.74 13.44 14.27
C PRO A 76 5.42 13.34 13.48
N MET A 77 5.48 13.59 12.16
CA MET A 77 4.33 13.43 11.26
C MET A 77 4.19 12.02 10.69
N CYS A 78 5.12 11.12 11.03
CA CYS A 78 5.16 9.74 10.54
C CYS A 78 5.02 8.74 11.70
N GLY A 79 4.66 7.49 11.39
CA GLY A 79 4.66 6.38 12.34
C GLY A 79 3.61 6.42 13.46
N PHE A 80 2.67 7.35 13.41
CA PHE A 80 1.60 7.41 14.41
C PHE A 80 0.53 6.33 14.16
N VAL A 81 -0.01 5.79 15.25
CA VAL A 81 -1.11 4.82 15.18
C VAL A 81 -2.43 5.52 14.89
N PHE A 82 -3.17 5.04 13.90
CA PHE A 82 -4.47 5.61 13.56
C PHE A 82 -5.52 5.41 14.65
N THR A 83 -6.47 6.35 14.71
CA THR A 83 -7.71 6.15 15.46
C THR A 83 -8.57 5.06 14.81
N VAL A 84 -9.54 4.54 15.56
CA VAL A 84 -10.55 3.60 15.03
C VAL A 84 -11.23 4.17 13.80
N ASN A 85 -11.57 5.46 13.82
CA ASN A 85 -12.21 6.10 12.66
C ASN A 85 -11.27 6.20 11.47
N GLY A 86 -9.96 6.45 11.70
CA GLY A 86 -8.93 6.41 10.66
C GLY A 86 -8.84 5.05 9.97
N PHE A 87 -8.78 3.96 10.74
CA PHE A 87 -8.77 2.59 10.20
C PHE A 87 -10.07 2.24 9.46
N LEU A 88 -11.23 2.65 9.97
CA LEU A 88 -12.51 2.43 9.28
C LEU A 88 -12.57 3.19 7.95
N THR A 89 -12.07 4.42 7.91
CA THR A 89 -11.99 5.22 6.68
C THR A 89 -11.06 4.56 5.65
N LEU A 90 -9.86 4.12 6.08
CA LEU A 90 -8.93 3.39 5.21
C LEU A 90 -9.56 2.10 4.66
N THR A 91 -10.23 1.34 5.52
CA THR A 91 -10.94 0.10 5.13
C THR A 91 -12.04 0.37 4.13
N GLU A 92 -12.84 1.42 4.33
CA GLU A 92 -13.91 1.81 3.40
C GLU A 92 -13.36 2.26 2.05
N LEU A 93 -12.32 3.10 2.03
CA LEU A 93 -11.67 3.54 0.79
C LEU A 93 -11.12 2.34 0.01
N THR A 94 -10.40 1.43 0.67
CA THR A 94 -9.86 0.23 0.03
C THR A 94 -10.98 -0.67 -0.50
N THR A 95 -12.07 -0.82 0.26
CA THR A 95 -13.25 -1.59 -0.18
C THR A 95 -13.87 -0.99 -1.44
N ARG A 96 -14.01 0.34 -1.50
CA ARG A 96 -14.55 1.04 -2.68
C ARG A 96 -13.64 0.91 -3.89
N LEU A 97 -12.32 1.05 -3.69
CA LEU A 97 -11.33 0.92 -4.77
C LEU A 97 -11.32 -0.49 -5.37
N ASN A 98 -11.57 -1.53 -4.57
CA ASN A 98 -11.59 -2.92 -5.04
C ASN A 98 -12.88 -3.32 -5.77
N ARG A 99 -13.90 -2.46 -5.84
CA ARG A 99 -15.15 -2.78 -6.54
C ARG A 99 -14.97 -2.65 -8.05
N ASN A 100 -15.34 -3.69 -8.79
CA ASN A 100 -15.24 -3.71 -10.25
C ASN A 100 -15.98 -2.52 -10.91
N GLU A 101 -17.11 -2.10 -10.37
CA GLU A 101 -17.86 -0.93 -10.85
C GLU A 101 -17.06 0.38 -10.76
N ASN A 102 -16.19 0.53 -9.74
CA ASN A 102 -15.34 1.70 -9.59
C ASN A 102 -14.07 1.59 -10.47
N ILE A 103 -13.47 0.40 -10.53
CA ILE A 103 -12.35 0.11 -11.44
C ILE A 103 -12.78 0.36 -12.90
N ALA A 104 -13.99 -0.03 -13.27
CA ALA A 104 -14.54 0.19 -14.60
C ALA A 104 -14.71 1.66 -14.99
N ARG A 105 -14.71 2.59 -14.03
CA ARG A 105 -14.77 4.04 -14.29
C ARG A 105 -13.43 4.65 -14.72
N VAL A 106 -12.32 3.94 -14.57
CA VAL A 106 -11.01 4.41 -15.04
C VAL A 106 -11.07 4.61 -16.55
N PRO A 107 -10.68 5.78 -17.08
CA PRO A 107 -10.66 6.02 -18.53
C PRO A 107 -9.77 4.99 -19.24
N LYS A 108 -10.28 4.41 -20.32
CA LYS A 108 -9.63 3.27 -20.99
C LYS A 108 -8.34 3.65 -21.71
N ASP A 109 -8.22 4.92 -22.08
CA ASP A 109 -7.06 5.46 -22.79
C ASP A 109 -6.07 6.17 -21.84
N LEU A 110 -6.35 6.18 -20.53
CA LEU A 110 -5.43 6.75 -19.53
C LEU A 110 -4.14 5.93 -19.46
N PRO A 111 -2.97 6.53 -19.74
CA PRO A 111 -1.70 5.87 -19.48
C PRO A 111 -1.52 5.61 -17.98
N VAL A 112 -1.20 4.38 -17.61
CA VAL A 112 -0.99 3.97 -16.21
C VAL A 112 0.33 3.22 -16.08
N LEU A 113 1.20 3.72 -15.21
CA LEU A 113 2.40 3.01 -14.76
C LEU A 113 2.17 2.50 -13.34
N MET A 114 2.24 1.20 -13.14
CA MET A 114 2.22 0.59 -11.82
C MET A 114 3.62 0.11 -11.46
N ILE A 115 4.14 0.56 -10.32
CA ILE A 115 5.47 0.18 -9.83
C ILE A 115 5.41 -0.23 -8.37
N SER A 116 6.16 -1.27 -8.00
CA SER A 116 6.25 -1.76 -6.62
C SER A 116 7.52 -2.58 -6.42
N GLY A 117 7.91 -2.78 -5.16
CA GLY A 117 8.98 -3.69 -4.81
C GLY A 117 8.50 -5.15 -4.71
N THR A 118 9.37 -6.11 -5.05
CA THR A 118 9.05 -7.54 -4.85
C THR A 118 9.09 -7.93 -3.37
N ALA A 119 9.70 -7.12 -2.51
CA ALA A 119 9.73 -7.30 -1.05
C ALA A 119 8.74 -6.37 -0.31
N ASP A 120 7.82 -5.70 -1.02
CA ASP A 120 6.79 -4.84 -0.42
C ASP A 120 5.63 -5.67 0.15
N PRO A 121 5.43 -5.69 1.49
CA PRO A 121 4.33 -6.42 2.12
C PRO A 121 2.96 -5.80 1.86
N VAL A 122 2.88 -4.49 1.57
CA VAL A 122 1.62 -3.80 1.22
C VAL A 122 1.07 -4.34 -0.09
N GLY A 123 1.95 -4.57 -1.07
CA GLY A 123 1.65 -5.18 -2.36
C GLY A 123 1.58 -6.70 -2.33
N ASP A 124 1.56 -7.32 -1.14
CA ASP A 124 1.61 -8.78 -0.98
C ASP A 124 2.77 -9.39 -1.80
N TYR A 125 3.95 -8.77 -1.65
CA TYR A 125 5.18 -9.21 -2.33
C TYR A 125 5.02 -9.32 -3.86
N GLY A 126 4.30 -8.37 -4.44
CA GLY A 126 3.99 -8.29 -5.87
C GLY A 126 2.69 -8.98 -6.29
N ALA A 127 2.16 -9.93 -5.52
CA ALA A 127 0.92 -10.64 -5.88
C ALA A 127 -0.31 -9.72 -5.88
N GLY A 128 -0.45 -8.86 -4.85
CA GLY A 128 -1.52 -7.88 -4.75
C GLY A 128 -1.44 -6.79 -5.81
N VAL A 129 -0.21 -6.42 -6.22
CA VAL A 129 0.02 -5.44 -7.30
C VAL A 129 -0.38 -6.02 -8.65
N ARG A 130 0.01 -7.28 -8.95
CA ARG A 130 -0.41 -7.98 -10.18
C ARG A 130 -1.93 -8.09 -10.26
N LYS A 131 -2.60 -8.39 -9.14
CA LYS A 131 -4.05 -8.45 -9.07
C LYS A 131 -4.71 -7.09 -9.40
N ALA A 132 -4.14 -5.99 -8.91
CA ALA A 132 -4.60 -4.65 -9.25
C ALA A 132 -4.37 -4.34 -10.74
N TYR A 133 -3.21 -4.70 -11.29
CA TYR A 133 -2.90 -4.59 -12.71
C TYR A 133 -3.91 -5.38 -13.56
N ASP A 134 -4.13 -6.67 -13.24
CA ASP A 134 -5.07 -7.54 -13.97
C ASP A 134 -6.49 -6.99 -13.92
N SER A 135 -6.90 -6.39 -12.80
CA SER A 135 -8.22 -5.78 -12.65
C SER A 135 -8.40 -4.56 -13.56
N LEU A 136 -7.39 -3.69 -13.67
CA LEU A 136 -7.40 -2.55 -14.59
C LEU A 136 -7.35 -3.00 -16.06
N ASN A 137 -6.51 -3.97 -16.37
CA ASN A 137 -6.42 -4.55 -17.72
C ASN A 137 -7.75 -5.23 -18.12
N GLY A 138 -8.35 -6.00 -17.19
CA GLY A 138 -9.60 -6.72 -17.39
C GLY A 138 -10.82 -5.81 -17.65
N VAL A 139 -10.83 -4.57 -17.15
CA VAL A 139 -11.86 -3.59 -17.48
C VAL A 139 -11.54 -2.79 -18.75
N GLY A 140 -10.45 -3.09 -19.44
CA GLY A 140 -10.10 -2.55 -20.75
C GLY A 140 -9.23 -1.29 -20.73
N VAL A 141 -8.47 -1.01 -19.66
CA VAL A 141 -7.41 0.02 -19.67
C VAL A 141 -6.30 -0.45 -20.63
N LYS A 142 -6.08 0.29 -21.74
CA LYS A 142 -5.25 -0.15 -22.86
C LYS A 142 -3.76 0.12 -22.69
N ASN A 143 -3.43 1.23 -22.03
CA ASN A 143 -2.06 1.71 -21.89
C ASN A 143 -1.60 1.58 -20.43
N ILE A 144 -1.45 0.34 -19.98
CA ILE A 144 -1.02 0.02 -18.63
C ILE A 144 0.29 -0.77 -18.64
N ARG A 145 1.24 -0.35 -17.82
CA ARG A 145 2.52 -1.05 -17.62
C ARG A 145 2.70 -1.39 -16.15
N LEU A 146 3.33 -2.53 -15.89
CA LEU A 146 3.72 -2.97 -14.55
C LEU A 146 5.22 -3.24 -14.52
N LYS A 147 5.95 -2.60 -13.59
CA LYS A 147 7.34 -2.94 -13.28
C LYS A 147 7.47 -3.25 -11.78
N LEU A 148 8.08 -4.40 -11.48
CA LEU A 148 8.44 -4.78 -10.12
C LEU A 148 9.96 -4.73 -9.97
N TYR A 149 10.43 -4.05 -8.91
CA TYR A 149 11.86 -3.92 -8.59
C TYR A 149 12.26 -5.00 -7.60
N GLU A 150 13.24 -5.81 -8.01
CA GLU A 150 13.68 -6.97 -7.22
C GLU A 150 14.26 -6.56 -5.87
N GLY A 151 13.77 -7.19 -4.82
CA GLY A 151 14.19 -6.95 -3.44
C GLY A 151 13.80 -5.57 -2.88
N ALA A 152 13.31 -4.62 -3.70
CA ALA A 152 12.86 -3.33 -3.20
C ALA A 152 11.61 -3.49 -2.32
N ARG A 153 11.48 -2.62 -1.31
CA ARG A 153 10.38 -2.57 -0.35
C ARG A 153 9.33 -1.54 -0.77
N HIS A 154 8.63 -0.96 0.18
CA HIS A 154 7.43 -0.15 -0.08
C HIS A 154 7.70 1.23 -0.69
N GLU A 155 8.68 1.95 -0.16
CA GLU A 155 8.96 3.34 -0.57
C GLU A 155 10.01 3.41 -1.68
N LEU A 156 9.65 3.10 -2.91
CA LEU A 156 10.59 2.99 -4.04
C LEU A 156 11.48 4.22 -4.25
N LEU A 157 10.96 5.44 -4.03
CA LEU A 157 11.74 6.67 -4.15
C LEU A 157 12.68 6.93 -2.95
N ASN A 158 12.57 6.13 -1.90
CA ASN A 158 13.46 6.10 -0.74
C ASN A 158 14.32 4.84 -0.70
N GLU A 159 14.26 3.99 -1.73
CA GLU A 159 15.02 2.75 -1.82
C GLU A 159 16.48 2.97 -2.19
N THR A 160 17.32 1.95 -1.99
CA THR A 160 18.75 1.97 -2.36
C THR A 160 18.96 2.12 -3.86
N ASN A 161 18.00 1.65 -4.67
CA ASN A 161 17.99 1.79 -6.14
C ASN A 161 17.01 2.87 -6.64
N ARG A 162 16.74 3.91 -5.85
CA ARG A 162 15.83 5.00 -6.23
C ARG A 162 16.17 5.71 -7.53
N ASP A 163 17.46 5.79 -7.88
CA ASP A 163 17.89 6.46 -9.11
C ASP A 163 17.41 5.69 -10.35
N GLU A 164 17.44 4.34 -10.30
CA GLU A 164 16.81 3.49 -11.32
C GLU A 164 15.31 3.74 -11.42
N VAL A 165 14.61 3.80 -10.28
CA VAL A 165 13.16 4.06 -10.24
C VAL A 165 12.83 5.41 -10.84
N MET A 166 13.58 6.46 -10.47
CA MET A 166 13.38 7.82 -11.01
C MET A 166 13.64 7.88 -12.52
N GLN A 167 14.68 7.19 -13.00
CA GLN A 167 14.96 7.11 -14.44
C GLN A 167 13.84 6.41 -15.20
N ASP A 168 13.32 5.28 -14.71
CA ASP A 168 12.20 4.58 -15.32
C ASP A 168 10.93 5.42 -15.39
N ILE A 169 10.66 6.23 -14.35
CA ILE A 169 9.53 7.16 -14.32
C ILE A 169 9.72 8.27 -15.37
N TYR A 170 10.94 8.78 -15.50
CA TYR A 170 11.27 9.83 -16.46
C TYR A 170 11.15 9.33 -17.91
N ASP A 171 11.58 8.10 -18.18
CA ASP A 171 11.57 7.49 -19.50
C ASP A 171 10.18 7.00 -19.94
N TRP A 172 9.26 6.85 -18.97
CA TRP A 172 7.88 6.45 -19.25
C TRP A 172 7.00 7.58 -19.73
#